data_93333df805aad252cc2152c7b3a6dd4e
#
_entry.id   93333df805aad252cc2152c7b3a6dd4e
#
_cell.length_a   1.000
_cell.length_b   1.000
_cell.length_c   1.000
_cell.angle_alpha   90.00
_cell.angle_beta   90.00
_cell.angle_gamma   90.00
#
_symmetry.space_group_name_H-M   'P 1'
#
loop_
_entity.id
_entity.type
_entity.pdbx_description
1 polymer ?
#
loop_
_entity_poly.entity_id
_entity_poly.type
_entity_poly.pdbx_seq_one_letter_code
_entity_poly.pdbx_strand_id
1 'polypeptide(L)'
;MKLYLIRHGESEANSTASHAGWAQVSLTGKGEGEARAVGECLRREDLTFDRIYTSDLRRAMQTHALALPDTTARTTPHIRVVNVGTLAGRRVADCIDEMGEPYLAAKGRFDFRTWGGENYEMFCTRILQFVRQIEQEDGETIAAFCHGGVIHAVLDMLFSGTLNDGKPVPTEIGIDKPSFACPNCGVFVFEFSKGLWKLRAWNMFDA
;
A
#
# COMPACT_ATOMS: atom_id res chain seq x y z
N MET A 1 -5.52 9.28 -16.92
CA MET A 1 -5.92 8.23 -15.96
C MET A 1 -5.63 8.70 -14.55
N LYS A 2 -6.55 8.47 -13.61
CA LYS A 2 -6.34 8.71 -12.17
C LYS A 2 -6.28 7.37 -11.43
N LEU A 3 -5.28 7.23 -10.56
CA LEU A 3 -5.10 6.06 -9.68
C LEU A 3 -5.34 6.49 -8.24
N TYR A 4 -6.32 5.88 -7.60
CA TYR A 4 -6.64 6.03 -6.19
C TYR A 4 -6.05 4.85 -5.43
N LEU A 5 -4.96 5.08 -4.69
CA LEU A 5 -4.41 4.08 -3.76
C LEU A 5 -5.07 4.25 -2.39
N ILE A 6 -5.74 3.22 -1.93
CA ILE A 6 -6.51 3.21 -0.68
C ILE A 6 -5.87 2.21 0.27
N ARG A 7 -5.35 2.70 1.40
CA ARG A 7 -4.82 1.82 2.44
C ARG A 7 -5.96 1.05 3.10
N HIS A 8 -5.73 -0.21 3.47
CA HIS A 8 -6.69 -0.99 4.25
C HIS A 8 -7.01 -0.34 5.61
N GLY A 9 -8.20 -0.63 6.16
CA GLY A 9 -8.61 -0.26 7.51
C GLY A 9 -7.73 -0.89 8.59
N GLU A 10 -7.90 -0.48 9.86
CA GLU A 10 -7.13 -1.06 10.95
C GLU A 10 -7.27 -2.59 10.99
N SER A 11 -6.14 -3.30 11.01
CA SER A 11 -6.09 -4.76 11.11
C SER A 11 -5.66 -5.23 12.49
N GLU A 12 -5.91 -6.49 12.81
CA GLU A 12 -5.44 -7.14 14.05
C GLU A 12 -3.93 -6.93 14.26
N ALA A 13 -3.13 -6.96 13.19
CA ALA A 13 -1.71 -6.71 13.30
C ALA A 13 -1.38 -5.24 13.59
N ASN A 14 -2.19 -4.28 13.12
CA ASN A 14 -2.02 -2.88 13.49
C ASN A 14 -2.31 -2.66 14.96
N SER A 15 -3.43 -3.21 15.49
CA SER A 15 -3.84 -3.04 16.88
C SER A 15 -2.86 -3.64 17.88
N THR A 16 -2.10 -4.69 17.49
CA THR A 16 -1.11 -5.35 18.32
C THR A 16 0.33 -4.90 18.04
N ALA A 17 0.54 -3.91 17.15
CA ALA A 17 1.85 -3.48 16.68
C ALA A 17 2.73 -4.66 16.19
N SER A 18 2.12 -5.58 15.43
CA SER A 18 2.79 -6.78 14.90
C SER A 18 3.11 -6.64 13.41
N HIS A 19 4.10 -7.39 12.96
CA HIS A 19 4.38 -7.55 11.54
C HIS A 19 3.28 -8.35 10.86
N ALA A 20 2.42 -7.70 10.09
CA ALA A 20 1.44 -8.41 9.28
C ALA A 20 2.09 -9.19 8.14
N GLY A 21 3.01 -8.56 7.41
CA GLY A 21 3.60 -9.15 6.21
C GLY A 21 2.53 -9.73 5.27
N TRP A 22 2.76 -10.93 4.78
CA TRP A 22 1.81 -11.66 3.94
C TRP A 22 0.82 -12.54 4.72
N ALA A 23 0.78 -12.45 6.05
CA ALA A 23 -0.24 -13.15 6.83
C ALA A 23 -1.66 -12.64 6.50
N GLN A 24 -2.61 -13.59 6.51
CA GLN A 24 -4.03 -13.33 6.21
C GLN A 24 -4.78 -12.83 7.45
N VAL A 25 -4.31 -11.70 8.00
CA VAL A 25 -4.94 -11.05 9.16
C VAL A 25 -6.21 -10.29 8.75
N SER A 26 -7.20 -10.27 9.63
CA SER A 26 -8.47 -9.58 9.41
C SER A 26 -8.41 -8.11 9.84
N LEU A 27 -9.41 -7.33 9.42
CA LEU A 27 -9.71 -6.04 10.00
C LEU A 27 -10.19 -6.20 11.45
N THR A 28 -9.97 -5.17 12.28
CA THR A 28 -10.65 -5.01 13.57
C THR A 28 -12.06 -4.42 13.35
N GLY A 29 -12.92 -4.44 14.35
CA GLY A 29 -14.21 -3.76 14.27
C GLY A 29 -14.06 -2.26 13.96
N LYS A 30 -13.00 -1.61 14.48
CA LYS A 30 -12.65 -0.24 14.11
C LYS A 30 -12.29 -0.14 12.62
N GLY A 31 -11.42 -1.02 12.11
CA GLY A 31 -11.04 -1.04 10.71
C GLY A 31 -12.20 -1.30 9.75
N GLU A 32 -13.20 -2.08 10.17
CA GLU A 32 -14.44 -2.23 9.40
C GLU A 32 -15.25 -0.92 9.33
N GLY A 33 -15.32 -0.19 10.47
CA GLY A 33 -15.96 1.13 10.52
C GLY A 33 -15.24 2.13 9.61
N GLU A 34 -13.89 2.17 9.64
CA GLU A 34 -13.05 3.00 8.77
C GLU A 34 -13.29 2.67 7.28
N ALA A 35 -13.41 1.38 6.93
CA ALA A 35 -13.67 0.95 5.57
C ALA A 35 -15.06 1.41 5.05
N ARG A 36 -16.10 1.36 5.90
CA ARG A 36 -17.42 1.88 5.54
C ARG A 36 -17.39 3.40 5.37
N ALA A 37 -16.69 4.11 6.28
CA ALA A 37 -16.57 5.56 6.24
C ALA A 37 -15.88 6.05 4.96
N VAL A 38 -14.76 5.43 4.55
CA VAL A 38 -14.13 5.80 3.28
C VAL A 38 -15.05 5.52 2.08
N GLY A 39 -15.83 4.44 2.10
CA GLY A 39 -16.84 4.17 1.08
C GLY A 39 -17.92 5.24 1.00
N GLU A 40 -18.39 5.77 2.13
CA GLU A 40 -19.33 6.90 2.19
C GLU A 40 -18.70 8.17 1.61
N CYS A 41 -17.44 8.45 1.93
CA CYS A 41 -16.72 9.58 1.35
C CYS A 41 -16.59 9.46 -0.18
N LEU A 42 -16.23 8.28 -0.69
CA LEU A 42 -16.14 8.04 -2.14
C LEU A 42 -17.48 8.28 -2.84
N ARG A 43 -18.59 7.82 -2.25
CA ARG A 43 -19.94 8.04 -2.77
C ARG A 43 -20.38 9.51 -2.71
N ARG A 44 -20.06 10.21 -1.62
CA ARG A 44 -20.38 11.65 -1.47
C ARG A 44 -19.71 12.51 -2.52
N GLU A 45 -18.49 12.14 -2.93
CA GLU A 45 -17.74 12.80 -4.00
C GLU A 45 -18.12 12.27 -5.41
N ASP A 46 -19.17 11.47 -5.52
CA ASP A 46 -19.64 10.86 -6.77
C ASP A 46 -18.54 10.13 -7.56
N LEU A 47 -17.61 9.50 -6.83
CA LEU A 47 -16.48 8.79 -7.44
C LEU A 47 -16.90 7.40 -7.89
N THR A 48 -16.76 7.16 -9.20
CA THR A 48 -16.91 5.85 -9.82
C THR A 48 -15.58 5.39 -10.41
N PHE A 49 -15.39 4.10 -10.50
CA PHE A 49 -14.13 3.50 -10.96
C PHE A 49 -14.37 2.56 -12.14
N ASP A 50 -13.62 2.77 -13.23
CA ASP A 50 -13.65 1.88 -14.40
C ASP A 50 -13.01 0.53 -14.09
N ARG A 51 -12.02 0.54 -13.17
CA ARG A 51 -11.29 -0.64 -12.72
C ARG A 51 -11.04 -0.56 -11.23
N ILE A 52 -11.20 -1.70 -10.57
CA ILE A 52 -10.90 -1.83 -9.14
C ILE A 52 -9.94 -3.00 -8.95
N TYR A 53 -8.85 -2.74 -8.25
CA TYR A 53 -7.87 -3.73 -7.82
C TYR A 53 -7.84 -3.84 -6.31
N THR A 54 -7.46 -5.00 -5.82
CA THR A 54 -7.14 -5.19 -4.41
C THR A 54 -5.93 -6.10 -4.25
N SER A 55 -5.09 -5.81 -3.26
CA SER A 55 -4.18 -6.83 -2.75
C SER A 55 -5.00 -8.06 -2.34
N ASP A 56 -4.48 -9.24 -2.60
CA ASP A 56 -5.09 -10.51 -2.22
C ASP A 56 -4.92 -10.86 -0.74
N LEU A 57 -4.40 -9.92 0.07
CA LEU A 57 -4.35 -10.05 1.52
C LEU A 57 -5.71 -9.66 2.14
N ARG A 58 -6.20 -10.51 3.05
CA ARG A 58 -7.58 -10.44 3.61
C ARG A 58 -8.00 -9.04 4.02
N ARG A 59 -7.19 -8.30 4.76
CA ARG A 59 -7.49 -6.94 5.23
C ARG A 59 -7.78 -5.95 4.10
N ALA A 60 -7.08 -6.05 2.97
CA ALA A 60 -7.33 -5.20 1.80
C ALA A 60 -8.62 -5.61 1.09
N MET A 61 -8.85 -6.91 0.91
CA MET A 61 -10.09 -7.43 0.32
C MET A 61 -11.31 -7.07 1.17
N GLN A 62 -11.22 -7.18 2.50
CA GLN A 62 -12.30 -6.78 3.42
C GLN A 62 -12.58 -5.28 3.32
N THR A 63 -11.52 -4.45 3.25
CA THR A 63 -11.68 -3.00 3.08
C THR A 63 -12.44 -2.68 1.79
N HIS A 64 -12.06 -3.28 0.66
CA HIS A 64 -12.80 -3.12 -0.60
C HIS A 64 -14.26 -3.54 -0.45
N ALA A 65 -14.53 -4.75 0.06
CA ALA A 65 -15.89 -5.28 0.17
C ALA A 65 -16.81 -4.41 1.05
N LEU A 66 -16.27 -3.74 2.06
CA LEU A 66 -17.03 -2.85 2.94
C LEU A 66 -17.17 -1.43 2.37
N ALA A 67 -16.15 -0.93 1.66
CA ALA A 67 -16.18 0.40 1.07
C ALA A 67 -17.06 0.46 -0.20
N LEU A 68 -16.97 -0.55 -1.05
CA LEU A 68 -17.63 -0.63 -2.37
C LEU A 68 -18.35 -1.98 -2.56
N PRO A 69 -19.39 -2.27 -1.76
CA PRO A 69 -20.00 -3.62 -1.69
C PRO A 69 -20.62 -4.11 -3.01
N ASP A 70 -21.07 -3.18 -3.86
CA ASP A 70 -21.75 -3.51 -5.11
C ASP A 70 -20.78 -3.60 -6.31
N THR A 71 -19.46 -3.71 -6.03
CA THR A 71 -18.44 -3.75 -7.06
C THR A 71 -17.57 -5.01 -6.96
N THR A 72 -16.89 -5.33 -8.06
CA THR A 72 -15.94 -6.45 -8.11
C THR A 72 -14.53 -5.93 -8.32
N ALA A 73 -13.58 -6.38 -7.50
CA ALA A 73 -12.17 -6.06 -7.67
C ALA A 73 -11.37 -7.24 -8.23
N ARG A 74 -10.38 -6.94 -9.06
CA ARG A 74 -9.34 -7.88 -9.48
C ARG A 74 -8.28 -7.99 -8.40
N THR A 75 -8.04 -9.19 -7.89
CA THR A 75 -6.97 -9.43 -6.92
C THR A 75 -5.61 -9.48 -7.60
N THR A 76 -4.59 -8.91 -6.95
CA THR A 76 -3.21 -8.99 -7.45
C THR A 76 -2.19 -9.07 -6.31
N PRO A 77 -1.18 -9.94 -6.40
CA PRO A 77 -0.09 -10.02 -5.42
C PRO A 77 0.91 -8.86 -5.57
N HIS A 78 0.91 -8.14 -6.69
CA HIS A 78 1.87 -7.05 -6.94
C HIS A 78 1.76 -5.89 -5.96
N ILE A 79 0.57 -5.66 -5.38
CA ILE A 79 0.33 -4.60 -4.40
C ILE A 79 0.17 -5.13 -2.96
N ARG A 80 0.70 -6.34 -2.65
CA ARG A 80 0.90 -6.78 -1.26
C ARG A 80 1.88 -5.85 -0.55
N VAL A 81 1.77 -5.73 0.77
CA VAL A 81 2.83 -5.13 1.59
C VAL A 81 4.11 -5.97 1.49
N VAL A 82 5.24 -5.41 1.94
CA VAL A 82 6.50 -6.15 1.98
C VAL A 82 6.36 -7.50 2.67
N ASN A 83 6.98 -8.53 2.08
CA ASN A 83 7.13 -9.82 2.73
C ASN A 83 8.18 -9.72 3.83
N VAL A 84 7.80 -10.01 5.05
CA VAL A 84 8.70 -10.02 6.21
C VAL A 84 9.15 -11.43 6.61
N GLY A 85 8.79 -12.43 5.79
CA GLY A 85 9.15 -13.83 6.03
C GLY A 85 8.62 -14.36 7.36
N THR A 86 9.47 -15.04 8.12
CA THR A 86 9.13 -15.65 9.41
C THR A 86 8.83 -14.64 10.53
N LEU A 87 9.02 -13.35 10.29
CA LEU A 87 8.60 -12.31 11.24
C LEU A 87 7.09 -12.04 11.21
N ALA A 88 6.37 -12.55 10.22
CA ALA A 88 4.92 -12.38 10.12
C ALA A 88 4.20 -12.91 11.37
N GLY A 89 3.35 -12.09 11.98
CA GLY A 89 2.64 -12.37 13.22
C GLY A 89 3.40 -11.99 14.50
N ARG A 90 4.70 -11.72 14.43
CA ARG A 90 5.49 -11.34 15.62
C ARG A 90 5.28 -9.85 15.94
N ARG A 91 5.22 -9.53 17.24
CA ARG A 91 5.20 -8.13 17.69
C ARG A 91 6.55 -7.47 17.42
N VAL A 92 6.49 -6.22 16.98
CA VAL A 92 7.73 -5.44 16.70
C VAL A 92 8.60 -5.31 17.94
N ALA A 93 7.99 -5.12 19.14
CA ALA A 93 8.73 -5.05 20.40
C ALA A 93 9.50 -6.34 20.69
N ASP A 94 8.85 -7.51 20.55
CA ASP A 94 9.49 -8.80 20.80
C ASP A 94 10.66 -9.04 19.83
N CYS A 95 10.53 -8.59 18.57
CA CYS A 95 11.62 -8.66 17.61
C CYS A 95 12.80 -7.77 18.00
N ILE A 96 12.54 -6.59 18.57
CA ILE A 96 13.59 -5.69 19.08
C ILE A 96 14.30 -6.33 20.28
N ASP A 97 13.52 -6.84 21.24
CA ASP A 97 14.07 -7.42 22.48
C ASP A 97 14.92 -8.66 22.22
N GLU A 98 14.49 -9.52 21.29
CA GLU A 98 15.18 -10.77 21.00
C GLU A 98 16.38 -10.62 20.05
N MET A 99 16.28 -9.73 19.06
CA MET A 99 17.26 -9.65 17.95
C MET A 99 18.10 -8.36 17.95
N GLY A 100 17.68 -7.32 18.68
CA GLY A 100 18.43 -6.09 18.86
C GLY A 100 18.81 -5.37 17.57
N GLU A 101 20.07 -4.90 17.52
CA GLU A 101 20.61 -4.10 16.41
C GLU A 101 20.51 -4.76 15.02
N PRO A 102 20.77 -6.06 14.84
CA PRO A 102 20.59 -6.72 13.54
C PRO A 102 19.19 -6.56 12.95
N TYR A 103 18.15 -6.67 13.79
CA TYR A 103 16.76 -6.44 13.35
C TYR A 103 16.49 -4.96 13.08
N LEU A 104 16.96 -4.06 13.94
CA LEU A 104 16.77 -2.61 13.76
C LEU A 104 17.43 -2.13 12.46
N ALA A 105 18.63 -2.57 12.17
CA ALA A 105 19.34 -2.25 10.94
C ALA A 105 18.62 -2.79 9.69
N ALA A 106 18.13 -4.03 9.74
CA ALA A 106 17.36 -4.62 8.64
C ALA A 106 16.02 -3.90 8.42
N LYS A 107 15.30 -3.62 9.51
CA LYS A 107 14.05 -2.85 9.47
C LYS A 107 14.27 -1.44 8.91
N GLY A 108 15.33 -0.75 9.33
CA GLY A 108 15.68 0.59 8.85
C GLY A 108 15.98 0.62 7.35
N ARG A 109 16.64 -0.42 6.83
CA ARG A 109 16.90 -0.59 5.39
C ARG A 109 15.79 -1.27 4.61
N PHE A 110 14.73 -1.72 5.29
CA PHE A 110 13.63 -2.47 4.68
C PHE A 110 14.12 -3.77 4.00
N ASP A 111 15.04 -4.49 4.66
CA ASP A 111 15.63 -5.72 4.17
C ASP A 111 15.30 -6.90 5.10
N PHE A 112 14.33 -7.70 4.70
CA PHE A 112 13.84 -8.85 5.47
C PHE A 112 14.30 -10.19 4.90
N ARG A 113 15.30 -10.21 4.00
CA ARG A 113 15.79 -11.44 3.35
C ARG A 113 16.33 -12.45 4.34
N THR A 114 16.95 -12.02 5.42
CA THR A 114 17.44 -12.89 6.52
C THR A 114 16.32 -13.78 7.09
N TRP A 115 15.08 -13.32 7.04
CA TRP A 115 13.90 -14.06 7.52
C TRP A 115 13.06 -14.64 6.38
N GLY A 116 13.61 -14.76 5.17
CA GLY A 116 12.91 -15.28 3.99
C GLY A 116 11.92 -14.30 3.38
N GLY A 117 12.07 -13.01 3.68
CA GLY A 117 11.25 -11.93 3.15
C GLY A 117 11.85 -11.22 1.93
N GLU A 118 11.39 -10.02 1.66
CA GLU A 118 11.84 -9.14 0.58
C GLU A 118 12.79 -8.07 1.08
N ASN A 119 13.65 -7.55 0.22
CA ASN A 119 14.29 -6.26 0.39
C ASN A 119 13.46 -5.15 -0.32
N TYR A 120 13.87 -3.89 -0.15
CA TYR A 120 13.15 -2.75 -0.70
C TYR A 120 13.10 -2.74 -2.23
N GLU A 121 14.18 -3.14 -2.90
CA GLU A 121 14.26 -3.23 -4.36
C GLU A 121 13.27 -4.26 -4.93
N MET A 122 13.22 -5.46 -4.35
CA MET A 122 12.24 -6.50 -4.73
C MET A 122 10.81 -6.01 -4.55
N PHE A 123 10.55 -5.32 -3.44
CA PHE A 123 9.26 -4.73 -3.13
C PHE A 123 8.84 -3.67 -4.16
N CYS A 124 9.73 -2.70 -4.46
CA CYS A 124 9.47 -1.66 -5.45
C CYS A 124 9.31 -2.24 -6.86
N THR A 125 10.11 -3.25 -7.22
CA THR A 125 10.06 -3.87 -8.55
C THR A 125 8.69 -4.46 -8.85
N ARG A 126 8.08 -5.22 -7.94
CA ARG A 126 6.75 -5.79 -8.20
C ARG A 126 5.63 -4.74 -8.20
N ILE A 127 5.77 -3.67 -7.40
CA ILE A 127 4.81 -2.56 -7.43
C ILE A 127 4.93 -1.81 -8.77
N LEU A 128 6.14 -1.59 -9.27
CA LEU A 128 6.36 -0.98 -10.59
C LEU A 128 5.73 -1.82 -11.70
N GLN A 129 5.77 -3.16 -11.62
CA GLN A 129 5.08 -4.03 -12.57
C GLN A 129 3.57 -3.76 -12.58
N PHE A 130 2.93 -3.60 -11.43
CA PHE A 130 1.52 -3.20 -11.34
C PHE A 130 1.27 -1.83 -11.97
N VAL A 131 2.11 -0.83 -11.66
CA VAL A 131 1.97 0.52 -12.23
C VAL A 131 2.08 0.48 -13.75
N ARG A 132 3.07 -0.24 -14.30
CA ARG A 132 3.25 -0.39 -15.75
C ARG A 132 2.12 -1.17 -16.41
N GLN A 133 1.54 -2.15 -15.72
CA GLN A 133 0.36 -2.86 -16.21
C GLN A 133 -0.83 -1.92 -16.37
N ILE A 134 -1.17 -1.13 -15.37
CA ILE A 134 -2.34 -0.23 -15.42
C ILE A 134 -2.15 0.92 -16.42
N GLU A 135 -0.93 1.34 -16.72
CA GLU A 135 -0.63 2.32 -17.77
C GLU A 135 -1.06 1.85 -19.17
N GLN A 136 -1.15 0.54 -19.38
CA GLN A 136 -1.51 -0.07 -20.66
C GLN A 136 -3.00 -0.45 -20.73
N GLU A 137 -3.74 -0.28 -19.66
CA GLU A 137 -5.15 -0.63 -19.60
C GLU A 137 -6.03 0.56 -19.94
N ASP A 138 -7.16 0.28 -20.61
CA ASP A 138 -8.20 1.27 -20.84
C ASP A 138 -8.89 1.63 -19.51
N GLY A 139 -9.23 2.90 -19.35
CA GLY A 139 -9.94 3.43 -18.18
C GLY A 139 -9.33 4.75 -17.72
N GLU A 140 -10.20 5.63 -17.23
CA GLU A 140 -9.78 6.95 -16.73
C GLU A 140 -9.60 6.98 -15.22
N THR A 141 -10.30 6.09 -14.50
CA THR A 141 -10.36 6.10 -13.04
C THR A 141 -10.19 4.70 -12.47
N ILE A 142 -9.09 4.49 -11.74
CA ILE A 142 -8.71 3.20 -11.15
C ILE A 142 -8.63 3.33 -9.63
N ALA A 143 -9.26 2.41 -8.89
CA ALA A 143 -9.04 2.24 -7.45
C ALA A 143 -8.17 1.01 -7.18
N ALA A 144 -7.27 1.10 -6.21
CA ALA A 144 -6.46 -0.04 -5.75
C ALA A 144 -6.38 -0.07 -4.21
N PHE A 145 -7.05 -1.04 -3.61
CA PHE A 145 -7.02 -1.27 -2.17
C PHE A 145 -5.73 -2.02 -1.79
N CYS A 146 -4.88 -1.37 -1.02
CA CYS A 146 -3.53 -1.83 -0.75
C CYS A 146 -3.06 -1.52 0.67
N HIS A 147 -1.78 -1.22 0.86
CA HIS A 147 -1.13 -1.08 2.15
C HIS A 147 -0.30 0.21 2.19
N GLY A 148 -0.07 0.74 3.40
CA GLY A 148 0.73 1.96 3.57
C GLY A 148 2.11 1.88 2.92
N GLY A 149 2.82 0.75 3.07
CA GLY A 149 4.11 0.54 2.42
C GLY A 149 4.07 0.63 0.89
N VAL A 150 2.98 0.17 0.25
CA VAL A 150 2.80 0.27 -1.21
C VAL A 150 2.66 1.74 -1.63
N ILE A 151 1.87 2.52 -0.90
CA ILE A 151 1.69 3.95 -1.17
C ILE A 151 3.02 4.68 -1.04
N HIS A 152 3.78 4.41 0.03
CA HIS A 152 5.11 4.99 0.21
C HIS A 152 6.08 4.59 -0.91
N ALA A 153 6.07 3.33 -1.36
CA ALA A 153 6.93 2.90 -2.46
C ALA A 153 6.57 3.60 -3.80
N VAL A 154 5.28 3.83 -4.08
CA VAL A 154 4.86 4.60 -5.26
C VAL A 154 5.32 6.05 -5.16
N LEU A 155 5.20 6.68 -3.99
CA LEU A 155 5.73 8.03 -3.75
C LEU A 155 7.25 8.06 -3.94
N ASP A 156 7.96 7.06 -3.42
CA ASP A 156 9.41 6.94 -3.57
C ASP A 156 9.83 6.81 -5.04
N MET A 157 9.15 5.99 -5.80
CA MET A 157 9.41 5.84 -7.23
C MET A 157 9.03 7.10 -8.03
N LEU A 158 8.05 7.86 -7.58
CA LEU A 158 7.71 9.15 -8.19
C LEU A 158 8.82 10.16 -7.96
N PHE A 159 9.26 10.36 -6.73
CA PHE A 159 10.25 11.37 -6.36
C PHE A 159 11.68 11.01 -6.80
N SER A 160 12.03 9.72 -6.88
CA SER A 160 13.33 9.28 -7.41
C SER A 160 13.44 9.41 -8.93
N GLY A 161 12.33 9.59 -9.64
CA GLY A 161 12.28 9.62 -11.09
C GLY A 161 12.10 8.25 -11.75
N THR A 162 11.90 7.18 -10.98
CA THR A 162 11.64 5.83 -11.52
C THR A 162 10.39 5.80 -12.39
N LEU A 163 9.31 6.46 -11.97
CA LEU A 163 8.06 6.47 -12.72
C LEU A 163 8.13 7.33 -13.97
N ASN A 164 8.81 8.48 -13.93
CA ASN A 164 8.77 9.48 -14.99
C ASN A 164 10.00 9.46 -15.90
N ASP A 165 11.18 9.26 -15.32
CA ASP A 165 12.47 9.37 -16.04
C ASP A 165 13.10 8.01 -16.35
N GLY A 166 12.40 6.90 -16.02
CA GLY A 166 12.91 5.54 -16.25
C GLY A 166 14.13 5.18 -15.41
N LYS A 167 14.38 5.89 -14.30
CA LYS A 167 15.47 5.55 -13.38
C LYS A 167 15.25 4.18 -12.73
N PRO A 168 16.30 3.50 -12.27
CA PRO A 168 16.17 2.26 -11.51
C PRO A 168 15.24 2.40 -10.31
N VAL A 169 14.63 1.30 -9.89
CA VAL A 169 13.86 1.28 -8.63
C VAL A 169 14.76 1.59 -7.45
N PRO A 170 14.25 2.26 -6.41
CA PRO A 170 15.02 2.53 -5.20
C PRO A 170 15.47 1.23 -4.53
N THR A 171 16.74 1.16 -4.11
CA THR A 171 17.31 0.01 -3.39
C THR A 171 17.15 0.16 -1.88
N GLU A 172 16.84 1.36 -1.41
CA GLU A 172 16.62 1.70 0.00
C GLU A 172 15.57 2.78 0.15
N ILE A 173 15.00 2.91 1.34
CA ILE A 173 14.05 3.98 1.65
C ILE A 173 14.80 5.32 1.61
N GLY A 174 14.30 6.27 0.83
CA GLY A 174 14.91 7.59 0.73
C GLY A 174 14.79 8.37 2.03
N ILE A 175 15.95 8.83 2.53
CA ILE A 175 16.08 9.55 3.81
C ILE A 175 15.60 11.00 3.69
N ASP A 176 15.73 11.61 2.51
CA ASP A 176 15.49 13.04 2.25
C ASP A 176 14.12 13.33 1.61
N LYS A 177 13.12 12.48 1.84
CA LYS A 177 11.81 12.63 1.20
C LYS A 177 10.76 13.21 2.14
N PRO A 178 9.76 13.93 1.59
CA PRO A 178 8.62 14.35 2.37
C PRO A 178 7.95 13.15 3.03
N SER A 179 7.76 13.21 4.35
CA SER A 179 7.00 12.19 5.07
C SER A 179 5.51 12.46 4.88
N PHE A 180 4.83 11.55 4.20
CA PHE A 180 3.38 11.60 4.06
C PHE A 180 2.76 10.68 5.10
N ALA A 181 1.94 11.24 5.98
CA ALA A 181 1.11 10.40 6.85
C ALA A 181 0.17 9.56 5.98
N CYS A 182 0.12 8.27 6.27
CA CYS A 182 -0.76 7.33 5.56
C CYS A 182 -1.63 6.60 6.61
N PRO A 183 -2.72 7.21 7.11
CA PRO A 183 -3.61 6.58 8.07
C PRO A 183 -4.33 5.37 7.45
N ASN A 184 -4.94 4.52 8.29
CA ASN A 184 -5.82 3.48 7.80
C ASN A 184 -6.96 4.12 6.98
N CYS A 185 -7.35 3.48 5.91
CA CYS A 185 -8.28 4.02 4.89
C CYS A 185 -7.84 5.35 4.24
N GLY A 186 -6.60 5.81 4.44
CA GLY A 186 -6.06 6.98 3.74
C GLY A 186 -6.06 6.77 2.22
N VAL A 187 -6.49 7.82 1.49
CA VAL A 187 -6.64 7.82 0.03
C VAL A 187 -5.61 8.74 -0.59
N PHE A 188 -4.81 8.19 -1.50
CA PHE A 188 -3.80 8.93 -2.28
C PHE A 188 -4.18 8.90 -3.75
N VAL A 189 -4.16 10.06 -4.39
CA VAL A 189 -4.57 10.20 -5.79
C VAL A 189 -3.36 10.56 -6.64
N PHE A 190 -3.07 9.70 -7.60
CA PHE A 190 -2.05 9.93 -8.62
C PHE A 190 -2.72 10.11 -9.97
N GLU A 191 -2.14 10.97 -10.81
CA GLU A 191 -2.60 11.16 -12.18
C GLU A 191 -1.48 10.80 -13.15
N PHE A 192 -1.83 10.00 -14.15
CA PHE A 192 -0.98 9.72 -15.30
C PHE A 192 -1.53 10.45 -16.53
N SER A 193 -0.76 11.39 -17.04
CA SER A 193 -1.12 12.14 -18.23
C SER A 193 0.12 12.53 -19.04
N LYS A 194 0.05 12.44 -20.36
CA LYS A 194 1.16 12.74 -21.28
C LYS A 194 2.44 11.99 -20.93
N GLY A 195 2.31 10.72 -20.49
CA GLY A 195 3.44 9.87 -20.12
C GLY A 195 4.06 10.17 -18.75
N LEU A 196 3.47 11.04 -17.93
CA LEU A 196 4.02 11.46 -16.65
C LEU A 196 3.03 11.21 -15.49
N TRP A 197 3.56 10.67 -14.38
CA TRP A 197 2.87 10.54 -13.11
C TRP A 197 3.01 11.81 -12.26
N LYS A 198 1.93 12.17 -11.57
CA LYS A 198 1.88 13.29 -10.62
C LYS A 198 1.06 12.90 -9.40
N LEU A 199 1.53 13.28 -8.20
CA LEU A 199 0.68 13.25 -7.00
C LEU A 199 -0.33 14.40 -7.07
N ARG A 200 -1.62 14.11 -6.88
CA ARG A 200 -2.71 15.10 -6.93
C ARG A 200 -3.31 15.39 -5.56
N ALA A 201 -3.46 14.36 -4.75
CA ALA A 201 -3.96 14.48 -3.39
C ALA A 201 -3.39 13.38 -2.48
N TRP A 202 -3.30 13.67 -1.20
CA TRP A 202 -3.01 12.69 -0.15
C TRP A 202 -3.97 12.89 1.02
N ASN A 203 -4.36 11.81 1.69
CA ASN A 203 -5.41 11.82 2.72
C ASN A 203 -6.62 12.65 2.26
N MET A 204 -7.14 12.28 1.07
CA MET A 204 -8.19 13.02 0.38
C MET A 204 -9.43 13.24 1.24
N PHE A 205 -9.63 12.38 2.24
CA PHE A 205 -10.71 12.49 3.22
C PHE A 205 -10.09 12.58 4.61
N ASP A 206 -10.40 13.64 5.34
CA ASP A 206 -10.12 13.73 6.77
C ASP A 206 -11.07 12.75 7.48
N ALA A 207 -10.50 11.71 8.10
CA ALA A 207 -11.23 10.71 8.85
C ALA A 207 -11.43 11.15 10.30
#